data_9a43332c508f124acf0f84ae7d43d19e
#
_entry.id   9a43332c508f124acf0f84ae7d43d19e
#
_cell.length_a   1.000
_cell.length_b   1.000
_cell.length_c   1.000
_cell.angle_alpha   90.00
_cell.angle_beta   90.00
_cell.angle_gamma   90.00
#
_symmetry.space_group_name_H-M   'P 1'
#
loop_
_entity.id
_entity.type
_entity.pdbx_description
1 polymer ?
#
loop_
_entity_poly.entity_id
_entity_poly.type
_entity_poly.pdbx_seq_one_letter_code
_entity_poly.pdbx_strand_id
1 'polypeptide(L)'
;MRKQMIENAALGVATQVRAVEDIIEDALGEIAELQGRMIRARSTMGVSTATGHAAFEQLAMAVQGLVTARGGMAQCHGVLKETQQFVPGLRAVGMGEGEECPPEGRRSTLRVVG
;
A
#
# COMPACT_ATOMS: atom_id res chain seq x y z
N MET A 1 -33.47 6.24 -2.15
CA MET A 1 -32.99 5.07 -2.80
C MET A 1 -31.73 5.33 -3.58
N ARG A 2 -31.78 6.29 -4.48
CA ARG A 2 -30.60 6.56 -5.26
C ARG A 2 -29.44 7.01 -4.41
N LYS A 3 -29.68 7.84 -3.42
CA LYS A 3 -28.63 8.30 -2.53
C LYS A 3 -28.01 7.14 -1.78
N GLN A 4 -28.84 6.22 -1.32
CA GLN A 4 -28.35 5.06 -0.59
C GLN A 4 -27.47 4.17 -1.49
N MET A 5 -27.88 4.01 -2.75
CA MET A 5 -27.09 3.21 -3.68
C MET A 5 -25.73 3.84 -3.94
N ILE A 6 -25.69 5.16 -4.06
CA ILE A 6 -24.45 5.88 -4.28
C ILE A 6 -23.53 5.73 -3.07
N GLU A 7 -24.10 5.88 -1.87
CA GLU A 7 -23.31 5.75 -0.65
C GLU A 7 -22.77 4.34 -0.49
N ASN A 8 -23.59 3.34 -0.81
CA ASN A 8 -23.15 1.96 -0.70
C ASN A 8 -22.03 1.65 -1.68
N ALA A 9 -22.13 2.18 -2.90
CA ALA A 9 -21.10 1.98 -3.89
C ALA A 9 -19.78 2.63 -3.45
N ALA A 10 -19.86 3.84 -2.92
CA ALA A 10 -18.68 4.55 -2.44
C ALA A 10 -18.03 3.81 -1.27
N LEU A 11 -18.87 3.31 -0.36
CA LEU A 11 -18.36 2.57 0.78
C LEU A 11 -17.65 1.29 0.33
N GLY A 12 -18.21 0.62 -0.69
CA GLY A 12 -17.59 -0.57 -1.25
C GLY A 12 -16.21 -0.28 -1.82
N VAL A 13 -16.07 0.85 -2.52
CA VAL A 13 -14.77 1.25 -3.06
C VAL A 13 -13.80 1.55 -1.92
N ALA A 14 -14.22 2.29 -0.92
CA ALA A 14 -13.37 2.64 0.21
C ALA A 14 -12.87 1.39 0.93
N THR A 15 -13.77 0.42 1.13
CA THR A 15 -13.41 -0.82 1.80
C THR A 15 -12.40 -1.60 0.98
N GLN A 16 -12.59 -1.64 -0.34
CA GLN A 16 -11.68 -2.40 -1.20
C GLN A 16 -10.31 -1.74 -1.29
N VAL A 17 -10.26 -0.41 -1.32
CA VAL A 17 -8.98 0.31 -1.32
C VAL A 17 -8.18 -0.09 -0.09
N ARG A 18 -8.83 -0.10 1.07
CA ARG A 18 -8.16 -0.46 2.31
C ARG A 18 -7.67 -1.91 2.29
N ALA A 19 -8.48 -2.80 1.72
CA ALA A 19 -8.10 -4.20 1.63
C ALA A 19 -6.84 -4.37 0.76
N VAL A 20 -6.76 -3.64 -0.35
CA VAL A 20 -5.59 -3.71 -1.21
C VAL A 20 -4.37 -3.15 -0.50
N GLU A 21 -4.52 -2.04 0.22
CA GLU A 21 -3.41 -1.47 0.98
C GLU A 21 -2.88 -2.47 2.00
N ASP A 22 -3.78 -3.15 2.69
CA ASP A 22 -3.39 -4.14 3.70
C ASP A 22 -2.68 -5.33 3.08
N ILE A 23 -3.14 -5.77 1.91
CA ILE A 23 -2.49 -6.88 1.21
C ILE A 23 -1.06 -6.52 0.82
N ILE A 24 -0.84 -5.28 0.37
CA ILE A 24 0.51 -4.86 0.01
C ILE A 24 1.40 -4.81 1.25
N GLU A 25 0.88 -4.32 2.37
CA GLU A 25 1.65 -4.30 3.61
C GLU A 25 2.01 -5.71 4.05
N ASP A 26 1.04 -6.63 3.96
CA ASP A 26 1.29 -8.03 4.33
C ASP A 26 2.34 -8.64 3.41
N ALA A 27 2.26 -8.35 2.11
CA ALA A 27 3.24 -8.90 1.16
C ALA A 27 4.64 -8.39 1.47
N LEU A 28 4.78 -7.11 1.83
CA LEU A 28 6.08 -6.57 2.19
C LEU A 28 6.62 -7.26 3.44
N GLY A 29 5.75 -7.54 4.40
CA GLY A 29 6.14 -8.27 5.61
C GLY A 29 6.60 -9.68 5.30
N GLU A 30 5.89 -10.36 4.40
CA GLU A 30 6.25 -11.73 4.03
C GLU A 30 7.57 -11.77 3.26
N ILE A 31 7.82 -10.78 2.41
CA ILE A 31 9.09 -10.73 1.69
C ILE A 31 10.24 -10.48 2.66
N ALA A 32 10.03 -9.66 3.68
CA ALA A 32 11.06 -9.44 4.70
C ALA A 32 11.39 -10.75 5.41
N GLU A 33 10.37 -11.56 5.69
CA GLU A 33 10.58 -12.87 6.32
C GLU A 33 11.34 -13.79 5.37
N LEU A 34 10.98 -13.78 4.10
CA LEU A 34 11.67 -14.59 3.11
C LEU A 34 13.15 -14.21 3.03
N GLN A 35 13.44 -12.92 3.01
CA GLN A 35 14.82 -12.45 2.97
C GLN A 35 15.61 -13.00 4.17
N GLY A 36 15.00 -12.94 5.36
CA GLY A 36 15.65 -13.45 6.56
C GLY A 36 15.93 -14.95 6.46
N ARG A 37 14.97 -15.69 5.93
CA ARG A 37 15.15 -17.14 5.78
C ARG A 37 16.22 -17.47 4.75
N MET A 38 16.32 -16.68 3.69
CA MET A 38 17.35 -16.88 2.67
C MET A 38 18.74 -16.67 3.27
N ILE A 39 18.89 -15.64 4.11
CA ILE A 39 20.16 -15.37 4.76
C ILE A 39 20.53 -16.51 5.70
N ARG A 40 19.58 -16.95 6.50
CA ARG A 40 19.83 -18.03 7.45
C ARG A 40 20.14 -19.35 6.75
N ALA A 41 19.44 -19.61 5.63
CA ALA A 41 19.67 -20.83 4.88
C ALA A 41 21.10 -20.86 4.33
N ARG A 42 21.56 -19.73 3.78
CA ARG A 42 22.92 -19.64 3.27
C ARG A 42 23.94 -19.95 4.37
N SER A 43 23.72 -19.37 5.53
CA SER A 43 24.62 -19.59 6.67
C SER A 43 24.61 -21.04 7.11
N THR A 44 23.45 -21.64 7.21
CA THR A 44 23.31 -23.04 7.62
C THR A 44 23.97 -23.99 6.62
N MET A 45 23.85 -23.68 5.34
CA MET A 45 24.47 -24.53 4.31
C MET A 45 25.95 -24.31 4.17
N GLY A 46 26.48 -23.26 4.79
CA GLY A 46 27.91 -23.00 4.75
C GLY A 46 28.43 -22.54 3.40
N VAL A 47 27.56 -21.95 2.58
CA VAL A 47 27.99 -21.48 1.26
C VAL A 47 28.40 -20.00 1.32
N SER A 48 29.14 -19.57 0.31
CA SER A 48 29.66 -18.20 0.29
C SER A 48 28.53 -17.19 0.04
N THR A 49 28.83 -15.92 0.33
CA THR A 49 27.84 -14.87 0.10
C THR A 49 27.52 -14.69 -1.39
N ALA A 50 28.42 -15.10 -2.27
CA ALA A 50 28.15 -15.00 -3.71
C ALA A 50 27.11 -16.01 -4.16
N THR A 51 26.96 -17.13 -3.43
CA THR A 51 26.02 -18.15 -3.80
C THR A 51 24.60 -17.63 -3.58
N GLY A 52 23.81 -17.64 -4.65
CA GLY A 52 22.43 -17.17 -4.55
C GLY A 52 22.27 -15.66 -4.62
N HIS A 53 23.34 -14.93 -4.92
CA HIS A 53 23.26 -13.47 -4.97
C HIS A 53 22.21 -12.99 -5.96
N ALA A 54 22.07 -13.69 -7.10
CA ALA A 54 21.08 -13.30 -8.11
C ALA A 54 19.66 -13.37 -7.54
N ALA A 55 19.41 -14.30 -6.63
CA ALA A 55 18.08 -14.39 -6.00
C ALA A 55 17.82 -13.17 -5.14
N PHE A 56 18.84 -12.67 -4.44
CA PHE A 56 18.67 -11.46 -3.65
C PHE A 56 18.42 -10.24 -4.54
N GLU A 57 19.06 -10.20 -5.69
CA GLU A 57 18.81 -9.11 -6.63
C GLU A 57 17.36 -9.12 -7.10
N GLN A 58 16.84 -10.31 -7.41
CA GLN A 58 15.45 -10.41 -7.84
C GLN A 58 14.49 -10.05 -6.70
N LEU A 59 14.84 -10.44 -5.49
CA LEU A 59 14.02 -10.11 -4.34
C LEU A 59 13.97 -8.59 -4.13
N ALA A 60 15.10 -7.92 -4.32
CA ALA A 60 15.14 -6.46 -4.19
C ALA A 60 14.24 -5.80 -5.23
N MET A 61 14.17 -6.36 -6.44
CA MET A 61 13.29 -5.84 -7.47
C MET A 61 11.83 -6.04 -7.09
N ALA A 62 11.52 -7.17 -6.46
CA ALA A 62 10.15 -7.42 -6.00
C ALA A 62 9.74 -6.43 -4.91
N VAL A 63 10.65 -6.14 -4.00
CA VAL A 63 10.39 -5.13 -2.96
C VAL A 63 10.15 -3.77 -3.60
N GLN A 64 10.99 -3.40 -4.57
CA GLN A 64 10.83 -2.14 -5.25
C GLN A 64 9.46 -2.05 -5.93
N GLY A 65 9.02 -3.15 -6.55
CA GLY A 65 7.71 -3.18 -7.20
C GLY A 65 6.57 -2.98 -6.21
N LEU A 66 6.68 -3.61 -5.05
CA LEU A 66 5.66 -3.44 -4.01
C LEU A 66 5.67 -2.04 -3.42
N VAL A 67 6.85 -1.44 -3.26
CA VAL A 67 6.95 -0.07 -2.78
C VAL A 67 6.31 0.88 -3.79
N THR A 68 6.55 0.63 -5.09
CA THR A 68 5.91 1.42 -6.13
C THR A 68 4.40 1.27 -6.08
N ALA A 69 3.91 0.03 -5.91
CA ALA A 69 2.48 -0.21 -5.81
C ALA A 69 1.89 0.47 -4.57
N ARG A 70 2.63 0.43 -3.47
CA ARG A 70 2.19 1.07 -2.23
C ARG A 70 1.99 2.57 -2.44
N GLY A 71 2.96 3.20 -3.10
CA GLY A 71 2.86 4.62 -3.43
C GLY A 71 1.69 4.91 -4.35
N GLY A 72 1.48 4.02 -5.34
CA GLY A 72 0.35 4.15 -6.25
C GLY A 72 -0.99 4.08 -5.53
N MET A 73 -1.09 3.18 -4.55
CA MET A 73 -2.35 3.07 -3.79
C MET A 73 -2.58 4.29 -2.91
N ALA A 74 -1.53 4.86 -2.34
CA ALA A 74 -1.68 6.08 -1.57
C ALA A 74 -2.20 7.22 -2.45
N GLN A 75 -1.67 7.33 -3.67
CA GLN A 75 -2.14 8.34 -4.61
C GLN A 75 -3.59 8.08 -5.03
N CYS A 76 -3.92 6.85 -5.31
CA CYS A 76 -5.28 6.46 -5.68
C CYS A 76 -6.26 6.83 -4.58
N HIS A 77 -5.90 6.53 -3.34
CA HIS A 77 -6.71 6.86 -2.18
C HIS A 77 -6.97 8.37 -2.12
N GLY A 78 -5.92 9.17 -2.29
CA GLY A 78 -6.06 10.63 -2.25
C GLY A 78 -6.94 11.17 -3.36
N VAL A 79 -6.77 10.65 -4.58
CA VAL A 79 -7.57 11.08 -5.71
C VAL A 79 -9.05 10.71 -5.51
N LEU A 80 -9.31 9.52 -4.96
CA LEU A 80 -10.68 9.12 -4.71
C LEU A 80 -11.33 10.00 -3.65
N LYS A 81 -10.57 10.39 -2.63
CA LYS A 81 -11.10 11.30 -1.62
C LYS A 81 -11.49 12.63 -2.26
N GLU A 82 -10.67 13.14 -3.13
CA GLU A 82 -10.98 14.40 -3.81
C GLU A 82 -12.18 14.23 -4.73
N THR A 83 -12.25 13.12 -5.43
CA THR A 83 -13.31 12.85 -6.38
C THR A 83 -14.68 12.85 -5.72
N GLN A 84 -14.76 12.33 -4.49
CA GLN A 84 -16.06 12.24 -3.86
C GLN A 84 -16.70 13.59 -3.60
N GLN A 85 -15.92 14.65 -3.59
CA GLN A 85 -16.47 15.99 -3.44
C GLN A 85 -17.33 16.41 -4.62
N PHE A 86 -17.13 15.76 -5.76
CA PHE A 86 -17.87 16.09 -6.97
C PHE A 86 -19.07 15.19 -7.21
N VAL A 87 -19.34 14.30 -6.28
CA VAL A 87 -20.48 13.39 -6.43
C VAL A 87 -21.56 13.85 -5.47
N PRO A 88 -22.75 14.20 -5.98
CA PRO A 88 -23.81 14.71 -5.11
C PRO A 88 -24.16 13.72 -4.02
N GLY A 89 -24.27 14.23 -2.81
CA GLY A 89 -24.70 13.41 -1.68
C GLY A 89 -23.65 12.53 -1.07
N LEU A 90 -22.41 12.64 -1.53
CA LEU A 90 -21.37 11.74 -1.07
C LEU A 90 -20.41 12.32 -0.07
N ARG A 91 -20.56 13.57 0.31
CA ARG A 91 -19.61 14.20 1.19
C ARG A 91 -19.48 13.55 2.54
N ALA A 92 -20.51 12.92 3.02
CA ALA A 92 -20.49 12.33 4.34
C ALA A 92 -19.80 10.98 4.41
N VAL A 93 -19.51 10.38 3.27
CA VAL A 93 -18.90 9.07 3.27
C VAL A 93 -17.40 9.23 3.36
N GLY A 94 -16.81 8.71 4.40
CA GLY A 94 -15.37 8.83 4.56
C GLY A 94 -14.63 7.81 3.73
N MET A 95 -13.61 8.26 3.05
CA MET A 95 -12.74 7.36 2.33
C MET A 95 -11.50 7.15 3.18
N GLY A 96 -11.68 6.56 4.34
CA GLY A 96 -10.57 6.36 5.23
C GLY A 96 -10.19 7.58 6.01
N GLU A 97 -11.21 8.44 6.32
CA GLU A 97 -10.96 9.54 7.08
C GLU A 97 -10.43 9.21 8.29
N GLY A 98 -9.61 9.64 8.86
CA GLY A 98 -9.08 9.33 10.09
C GLY A 98 -7.98 8.37 10.00
N GLU A 99 -7.86 7.69 8.97
CA GLU A 99 -6.82 6.95 8.93
C GLU A 99 -5.97 7.55 8.09
N GLU A 100 -5.43 8.11 7.79
CA GLU A 100 -4.79 8.77 7.04
C GLU A 100 -4.03 8.48 6.24
N CYS A 101 -4.17 8.71 5.31
CA CYS A 101 -3.32 8.97 4.42
C CYS A 101 -2.64 10.03 4.88
N PRO A 102 -1.61 10.07 5.05
CA PRO A 102 -0.91 11.08 5.64
C PRO A 102 -0.84 12.11 4.73
N PRO A 103 -0.93 12.95 4.90
CA PRO A 103 -0.98 13.94 4.09
C PRO A 103 0.26 14.29 3.45
N GLU A 104 0.41 14.16 3.35
CA GLU A 104 1.27 14.49 3.10
C GLU A 104 1.40 15.22 2.72
N GLY A 105 1.24 15.36 2.84
CA GLY A 105 1.13 16.05 2.74
C GLY A 105 0.90 16.63 2.76
N ARG A 106 0.44 16.51 2.79
CA ARG A 106 0.12 17.06 3.20
C ARG A 106 0.88 17.36 3.37
N ARG A 107 1.11 16.96 3.16
CA ARG A 107 1.75 17.20 3.49
C ARG A 107 2.45 17.30 3.63
N SER A 108 2.20 16.89 3.49
CA SER A 108 2.84 17.09 3.82
C SER A 108 3.47 17.03 4.01
N THR A 109 3.34 16.87 3.73
CA THR A 109 3.90 16.89 4.08
C THR A 109 4.55 16.58 4.20
N LEU A 110 4.45 16.28 3.78
CA LEU A 110 5.02 16.14 3.98
C LEU A 110 5.56 16.30 4.08
N ARG A 111 5.41 16.34 3.69
CA ARG A 111 5.82 16.65 3.95
C ARG A 111 6.41 16.49 4.23
N VAL A 112 5.99 16.30 4.05
CA VAL A 112 6.42 16.25 4.50
C VAL A 112 6.90 16.01 4.80
N VAL A 113 6.67 15.90 4.36
CA VAL A 113 6.98 15.81 4.79
C VAL A 113 7.20 15.63 4.85
N GLY A 114 6.75 15.35 4.35
CA GLY A 114 6.79 15.43 4.51
C GLY A 114 6.95 15.43 4.61
#